data_a3e3044ffc9a1380504eb11c8ad6768f
#
_entry.id   a3e3044ffc9a1380504eb11c8ad6768f
#
_cell.length_a   1.000
_cell.length_b   1.000
_cell.length_c   1.000
_cell.angle_alpha   90.00
_cell.angle_beta   90.00
_cell.angle_gamma   90.00
#
_symmetry.space_group_name_H-M   'P 1'
#
loop_
_entity.id
_entity.type
_entity.pdbx_description
1 polymer ?
#
loop_
_entity_poly.entity_id
_entity_poly.type
_entity_poly.pdbx_seq_one_letter_code
_entity_poly.pdbx_strand_id
1 'polypeptide(L)'
;MTAEATQPPATDPAAAPPPAPARDKTAIPQNPGRRELGMKATLLFPNKEIVEQYYVPLIYTACRTCYSELTPEDIFDRAATGKIEQAKMQKLISGVIESGHGSTIEHVVFTFGISGVSRTLSHQLVRHRAGVAFDQQSQRYVTFKGASTMLPASIEDADPELRDAYAEQIAGSMDLYGQLVGAGIPGEDARFIFPNATRTNLVMTTNLRALLHMSGLRLCTMAQWEIRRLFQLIRHEIFQVSPVLGSFLAPKCVALGYCDEMGNRDEHCPIRPHKDNVLAAWAEKSKAAKAAGRELPVR
;
A
#
# COMPACT_ATOMS: atom_id res chain seq x y z
N MET A 1 26.18 -25.56 -59.38
CA MET A 1 26.29 -26.22 -58.07
C MET A 1 25.57 -25.34 -57.07
N THR A 2 24.29 -25.62 -56.86
CA THR A 2 23.42 -24.89 -55.95
C THR A 2 23.47 -25.59 -54.56
N ALA A 3 23.91 -24.86 -53.56
CA ALA A 3 23.96 -25.34 -52.18
C ALA A 3 22.52 -25.29 -51.61
N GLU A 4 22.02 -26.47 -51.28
CA GLU A 4 20.78 -26.67 -50.54
C GLU A 4 20.99 -26.25 -49.06
N ALA A 5 20.25 -25.25 -48.64
CA ALA A 5 20.21 -24.85 -47.23
C ALA A 5 19.33 -25.82 -46.45
N THR A 6 19.94 -26.65 -45.61
CA THR A 6 19.27 -27.53 -44.64
C THR A 6 18.62 -26.68 -43.54
N GLN A 7 17.30 -26.75 -43.46
CA GLN A 7 16.54 -26.21 -42.30
C GLN A 7 16.92 -26.96 -41.02
N PRO A 8 17.08 -26.26 -39.87
CA PRO A 8 17.22 -26.90 -38.58
C PRO A 8 15.93 -27.61 -38.17
N PRO A 9 16.02 -28.74 -37.41
CA PRO A 9 14.85 -29.49 -36.98
C PRO A 9 13.93 -28.64 -36.09
N ALA A 10 12.64 -28.77 -36.32
CA ALA A 10 11.60 -28.12 -35.51
C ALA A 10 11.76 -28.55 -34.04
N THR A 11 11.97 -27.57 -33.16
CA THR A 11 11.94 -27.80 -31.70
C THR A 11 10.51 -28.12 -31.29
N ASP A 12 10.32 -29.26 -30.64
CA ASP A 12 9.07 -29.66 -29.99
C ASP A 12 8.55 -28.51 -29.10
N PRO A 13 7.24 -28.17 -29.16
CA PRO A 13 6.69 -27.17 -28.27
C PRO A 13 6.90 -27.63 -26.84
N ALA A 14 7.74 -26.92 -26.10
CA ALA A 14 8.04 -27.21 -24.70
C ALA A 14 6.73 -27.44 -23.93
N ALA A 15 6.62 -28.60 -23.28
CA ALA A 15 5.50 -28.93 -22.42
C ALA A 15 5.27 -27.76 -21.44
N ALA A 16 4.02 -27.33 -21.31
CA ALA A 16 3.68 -26.26 -20.37
C ALA A 16 4.22 -26.62 -18.97
N PRO A 17 4.84 -25.68 -18.26
CA PRO A 17 5.35 -25.95 -16.93
C PRO A 17 4.21 -26.54 -16.06
N PRO A 18 4.52 -27.48 -15.17
CA PRO A 18 3.50 -28.06 -14.30
C PRO A 18 2.80 -26.95 -13.54
N PRO A 19 1.48 -27.05 -13.32
CA PRO A 19 0.75 -26.04 -12.54
C PRO A 19 1.43 -25.89 -11.18
N ALA A 20 1.66 -24.63 -10.78
CA ALA A 20 2.22 -24.33 -9.47
C ALA A 20 1.44 -25.10 -8.41
N PRO A 21 2.09 -25.70 -7.40
CA PRO A 21 1.41 -26.43 -6.35
C PRO A 21 0.32 -25.53 -5.76
N ALA A 22 -0.88 -26.06 -5.63
CA ALA A 22 -2.01 -25.34 -5.05
C ALA A 22 -1.54 -24.78 -3.70
N ARG A 23 -1.48 -23.45 -3.58
CA ARG A 23 -1.18 -22.81 -2.30
C ARG A 23 -2.17 -23.34 -1.30
N ASP A 24 -1.65 -23.85 -0.17
CA ASP A 24 -2.49 -24.18 0.97
C ASP A 24 -3.27 -22.92 1.36
N LYS A 25 -4.54 -22.88 0.99
CA LYS A 25 -5.42 -21.73 1.21
C LYS A 25 -5.71 -21.49 2.70
N THR A 26 -5.34 -22.45 3.55
CA THR A 26 -5.50 -22.37 5.00
C THR A 26 -4.34 -21.62 5.67
N ALA A 27 -3.20 -21.49 5.01
CA ALA A 27 -2.07 -20.74 5.50
C ALA A 27 -2.19 -19.27 5.07
N ILE A 28 -3.03 -18.48 5.75
CA ILE A 28 -2.76 -17.06 5.85
C ILE A 28 -1.39 -16.96 6.53
N PRO A 29 -0.37 -16.31 5.94
CA PRO A 29 0.81 -15.96 6.68
C PRO A 29 0.31 -15.13 7.85
N GLN A 30 0.22 -15.72 9.01
CA GLN A 30 -0.15 -15.00 10.23
C GLN A 30 0.77 -13.79 10.25
N ASN A 31 0.19 -12.61 10.33
CA ASN A 31 0.94 -11.39 10.53
C ASN A 31 2.00 -11.75 11.57
N PRO A 32 3.34 -11.67 11.27
CA PRO A 32 4.35 -12.06 12.24
C PRO A 32 4.12 -11.17 13.44
N GLY A 33 3.36 -11.68 14.38
CA GLY A 33 2.84 -10.93 15.49
C GLY A 33 4.05 -10.37 16.24
N ARG A 34 4.19 -9.04 16.31
CA ARG A 34 5.06 -8.31 17.20
C ARG A 34 6.58 -8.50 17.07
N ARG A 35 7.10 -9.18 16.04
CA ARG A 35 8.56 -9.15 15.81
C ARG A 35 8.92 -7.73 15.38
N GLU A 36 9.85 -7.10 16.06
CA GLU A 36 10.41 -5.81 15.64
C GLU A 36 11.20 -6.02 14.36
N LEU A 37 10.54 -5.79 13.22
CA LEU A 37 11.16 -5.91 11.90
C LEU A 37 12.20 -4.81 11.64
N GLY A 38 12.44 -3.91 12.60
CA GLY A 38 13.29 -2.73 12.41
C GLY A 38 12.76 -1.74 11.37
N MET A 39 11.53 -1.93 10.90
CA MET A 39 10.83 -1.04 9.99
C MET A 39 10.20 0.12 10.75
N LYS A 40 10.33 1.33 10.20
CA LYS A 40 9.69 2.53 10.74
C LYS A 40 9.01 3.31 9.62
N ALA A 41 7.89 3.93 9.95
CA ALA A 41 7.29 5.01 9.20
C ALA A 41 7.09 6.16 10.19
N THR A 42 7.59 7.34 9.85
CA THR A 42 7.47 8.54 10.69
C THR A 42 6.85 9.63 9.83
N LEU A 43 5.79 10.25 10.31
CA LEU A 43 5.20 11.41 9.66
C LEU A 43 6.12 12.62 9.87
N LEU A 44 6.79 13.07 8.80
CA LEU A 44 7.67 14.23 8.81
C LEU A 44 6.89 15.53 8.68
N PHE A 45 5.79 15.51 7.95
CA PHE A 45 4.90 16.64 7.71
C PHE A 45 3.50 16.13 7.28
N PRO A 46 2.42 16.79 7.76
CA PRO A 46 2.31 17.86 8.73
C PRO A 46 2.35 17.37 10.19
N ASN A 47 2.50 18.29 11.13
CA ASN A 47 2.18 18.02 12.53
C ASN A 47 0.67 18.20 12.81
N LYS A 48 0.24 17.87 14.03
CA LYS A 48 -1.17 17.96 14.44
C LYS A 48 -1.73 19.38 14.29
N GLU A 49 -0.97 20.38 14.68
CA GLU A 49 -1.38 21.79 14.64
C GLU A 49 -1.66 22.24 13.19
N ILE A 50 -0.78 21.89 12.25
CA ILE A 50 -0.99 22.18 10.82
C ILE A 50 -2.23 21.47 10.29
N VAL A 51 -2.48 20.24 10.70
CA VAL A 51 -3.70 19.52 10.27
C VAL A 51 -4.96 20.24 10.77
N GLU A 52 -4.98 20.64 12.03
CA GLU A 52 -6.14 21.31 12.62
C GLU A 52 -6.36 22.72 12.08
N GLN A 53 -5.28 23.51 11.92
CA GLN A 53 -5.37 24.94 11.55
C GLN A 53 -5.40 25.20 10.05
N TYR A 54 -4.86 24.28 9.23
CA TYR A 54 -4.76 24.47 7.79
C TYR A 54 -5.44 23.38 6.97
N TYR A 55 -5.20 22.10 7.26
CA TYR A 55 -5.72 21.02 6.40
C TYR A 55 -7.22 20.86 6.51
N VAL A 56 -7.77 20.88 7.74
CA VAL A 56 -9.22 20.81 7.95
C VAL A 56 -9.91 22.04 7.34
N PRO A 57 -9.49 23.30 7.59
CA PRO A 57 -10.01 24.47 6.89
C PRO A 57 -9.87 24.42 5.37
N LEU A 58 -8.74 23.96 4.84
CA LEU A 58 -8.49 23.89 3.39
C LEU A 58 -9.43 22.88 2.70
N ILE A 59 -9.56 21.68 3.25
CA ILE A 59 -10.50 20.67 2.71
C ILE A 59 -11.95 21.20 2.82
N TYR A 60 -12.30 21.81 3.94
CA TYR A 60 -13.61 22.42 4.11
C TYR A 60 -13.87 23.50 3.06
N THR A 61 -12.90 24.37 2.81
CA THR A 61 -12.96 25.42 1.78
C THR A 61 -13.19 24.79 0.40
N ALA A 62 -12.40 23.81 0.03
CA ALA A 62 -12.56 23.10 -1.25
C ALA A 62 -13.97 22.49 -1.39
N CYS A 63 -14.51 21.89 -0.32
CA CYS A 63 -15.89 21.38 -0.32
C CYS A 63 -16.94 22.48 -0.48
N ARG A 64 -16.73 23.65 0.13
CA ARG A 64 -17.72 24.74 0.16
C ARG A 64 -17.70 25.62 -1.08
N THR A 65 -16.58 25.73 -1.75
CA THR A 65 -16.41 26.58 -2.96
C THR A 65 -17.48 26.28 -4.03
N CYS A 66 -17.88 25.02 -4.18
CA CYS A 66 -18.93 24.64 -5.17
C CYS A 66 -20.36 25.05 -4.75
N TYR A 67 -20.59 25.42 -3.50
CA TYR A 67 -21.93 25.62 -2.92
C TYR A 67 -22.05 26.91 -2.10
N SER A 68 -21.19 27.90 -2.35
CA SER A 68 -21.16 29.16 -1.62
C SER A 68 -21.02 30.33 -2.59
N GLU A 69 -21.63 31.45 -2.27
CA GLU A 69 -21.43 32.73 -2.94
C GLU A 69 -20.17 33.46 -2.43
N LEU A 70 -19.58 32.98 -1.33
CA LEU A 70 -18.36 33.55 -0.76
C LEU A 70 -17.16 33.12 -1.59
N THR A 71 -16.14 33.97 -1.61
CA THR A 71 -14.84 33.63 -2.22
C THR A 71 -14.14 32.51 -1.45
N PRO A 72 -13.24 31.74 -2.08
CA PRO A 72 -12.46 30.71 -1.37
C PRO A 72 -11.69 31.29 -0.18
N GLU A 73 -11.15 32.51 -0.30
CA GLU A 73 -10.42 33.22 0.74
C GLU A 73 -11.31 33.51 1.95
N ASP A 74 -12.52 34.02 1.71
CA ASP A 74 -13.49 34.31 2.78
C ASP A 74 -13.93 33.03 3.50
N ILE A 75 -14.12 31.93 2.76
CA ILE A 75 -14.48 30.64 3.36
C ILE A 75 -13.32 30.13 4.22
N PHE A 76 -12.08 30.21 3.70
CA PHE A 76 -10.89 29.77 4.41
C PHE A 76 -10.67 30.58 5.69
N ASP A 77 -10.72 31.91 5.61
CA ASP A 77 -10.56 32.77 6.77
C ASP A 77 -11.59 32.49 7.86
N ARG A 78 -12.84 32.27 7.49
CA ARG A 78 -13.91 31.91 8.45
C ARG A 78 -13.65 30.55 9.10
N ALA A 79 -13.14 29.60 8.35
CA ALA A 79 -12.80 28.27 8.85
C ALA A 79 -11.57 28.31 9.77
N ALA A 80 -10.48 28.95 9.34
CA ALA A 80 -9.21 29.02 10.07
C ALA A 80 -9.28 29.90 11.33
N THR A 81 -10.14 30.95 11.35
CA THR A 81 -10.32 31.82 12.51
C THR A 81 -11.34 31.33 13.54
N GLY A 82 -11.85 30.11 13.38
CA GLY A 82 -12.80 29.52 14.34
C GLY A 82 -14.24 30.03 14.24
N LYS A 83 -14.58 30.85 13.22
CA LYS A 83 -15.98 31.27 12.96
C LYS A 83 -16.85 30.07 12.53
N ILE A 84 -16.24 28.97 12.16
CA ILE A 84 -16.89 27.69 11.85
C ILE A 84 -16.33 26.63 12.79
N GLU A 85 -17.23 25.96 13.50
CA GLU A 85 -16.86 24.93 14.46
C GLU A 85 -16.12 23.78 13.78
N GLN A 86 -15.05 23.32 14.41
CA GLN A 86 -14.25 22.20 13.93
C GLN A 86 -15.07 20.93 13.69
N ALA A 87 -15.98 20.60 14.59
CA ALA A 87 -16.87 19.45 14.45
C ALA A 87 -17.74 19.52 13.19
N LYS A 88 -18.22 20.72 12.84
CA LYS A 88 -19.00 20.95 11.61
C LYS A 88 -18.17 20.75 10.36
N MET A 89 -16.90 21.22 10.35
CA MET A 89 -15.97 20.98 9.26
C MET A 89 -15.67 19.50 9.10
N GLN A 90 -15.32 18.83 10.19
CA GLN A 90 -15.02 17.39 10.17
C GLN A 90 -16.22 16.55 9.70
N LYS A 91 -17.43 16.89 10.12
CA LYS A 91 -18.65 16.20 9.65
C LYS A 91 -18.84 16.34 8.14
N LEU A 92 -18.64 17.54 7.59
CA LEU A 92 -18.72 17.76 6.14
C LEU A 92 -17.63 16.95 5.40
N ILE A 93 -16.38 17.00 5.88
CA ILE A 93 -15.24 16.26 5.30
C ILE A 93 -15.53 14.77 5.28
N SER A 94 -16.02 14.21 6.39
CA SER A 94 -16.39 12.80 6.48
C SER A 94 -17.44 12.43 5.44
N GLY A 95 -18.52 13.18 5.34
CA GLY A 95 -19.58 12.93 4.36
C GLY A 95 -19.09 13.03 2.91
N VAL A 96 -18.16 13.94 2.61
CA VAL A 96 -17.56 14.10 1.28
C VAL A 96 -16.66 12.92 0.94
N ILE A 97 -15.87 12.42 1.90
CA ILE A 97 -15.03 11.23 1.69
C ILE A 97 -15.91 10.00 1.49
N GLU A 98 -16.92 9.79 2.34
CA GLU A 98 -17.86 8.67 2.27
C GLU A 98 -18.66 8.63 0.97
N SER A 99 -18.98 9.80 0.41
CA SER A 99 -19.69 9.91 -0.88
C SER A 99 -18.76 9.77 -2.10
N GLY A 100 -17.44 9.61 -1.89
CA GLY A 100 -16.47 9.38 -2.95
C GLY A 100 -15.99 10.64 -3.69
N HIS A 101 -16.31 11.85 -3.20
CA HIS A 101 -15.86 13.12 -3.77
C HIS A 101 -14.38 13.38 -3.42
N GLY A 102 -13.46 12.67 -4.10
CA GLY A 102 -12.05 12.66 -3.78
C GLY A 102 -11.26 13.92 -4.16
N SER A 103 -11.77 14.79 -5.04
CA SER A 103 -11.02 15.99 -5.48
C SER A 103 -10.71 16.95 -4.34
N THR A 104 -11.63 17.10 -3.39
CA THR A 104 -11.49 18.03 -2.25
C THR A 104 -10.35 17.66 -1.29
N ILE A 105 -9.96 16.41 -1.25
CA ILE A 105 -8.89 15.91 -0.38
C ILE A 105 -7.53 15.76 -1.09
N GLU A 106 -7.43 16.13 -2.36
CA GLU A 106 -6.17 16.17 -3.10
C GLU A 106 -5.29 17.36 -2.70
N HIS A 107 -5.88 18.40 -2.10
CA HIS A 107 -5.18 19.64 -1.75
C HIS A 107 -4.25 19.51 -0.54
N VAL A 108 -4.30 18.41 0.20
CA VAL A 108 -3.48 18.18 1.38
C VAL A 108 -2.53 17.02 1.18
N VAL A 109 -1.29 17.18 1.64
CA VAL A 109 -0.20 16.23 1.43
C VAL A 109 0.42 15.77 2.75
N PHE A 110 0.92 14.54 2.76
CA PHE A 110 1.62 13.95 3.90
C PHE A 110 2.98 13.43 3.44
N THR A 111 4.02 13.77 4.18
CA THR A 111 5.39 13.34 3.91
C THR A 111 5.86 12.40 5.01
N PHE A 112 6.28 11.22 4.62
CA PHE A 112 6.76 10.18 5.53
C PHE A 112 8.24 9.89 5.29
N GLY A 113 9.01 9.78 6.37
CA GLY A 113 10.28 9.08 6.39
C GLY A 113 10.03 7.60 6.63
N ILE A 114 10.43 6.76 5.70
CA ILE A 114 10.27 5.30 5.77
C ILE A 114 11.65 4.68 5.81
N SER A 115 11.92 3.84 6.81
CA SER A 115 13.22 3.22 7.00
C SER A 115 13.14 1.74 7.31
N GLY A 116 14.19 1.01 6.97
CA GLY A 116 14.34 -0.41 7.27
C GLY A 116 13.41 -1.33 6.47
N VAL A 117 12.88 -0.88 5.34
CA VAL A 117 12.05 -1.68 4.42
C VAL A 117 12.92 -2.41 3.39
N SER A 118 12.47 -3.57 2.90
CA SER A 118 13.19 -4.29 1.85
C SER A 118 13.05 -3.65 0.46
N ARG A 119 13.98 -3.96 -0.44
CA ARG A 119 13.82 -3.65 -1.87
C ARG A 119 12.59 -4.34 -2.46
N THR A 120 12.24 -5.54 -1.99
CA THR A 120 10.99 -6.23 -2.36
C THR A 120 9.77 -5.35 -2.10
N LEU A 121 9.69 -4.72 -0.92
CA LEU A 121 8.61 -3.81 -0.59
C LEU A 121 8.65 -2.56 -1.48
N SER A 122 9.82 -1.94 -1.66
CA SER A 122 9.92 -0.70 -2.41
C SER A 122 9.44 -0.86 -3.85
N HIS A 123 9.70 -1.99 -4.50
CA HIS A 123 9.17 -2.32 -5.84
C HIS A 123 7.64 -2.39 -5.90
N GLN A 124 6.98 -2.76 -4.80
CA GLN A 124 5.52 -2.74 -4.73
C GLN A 124 4.99 -1.32 -4.45
N LEU A 125 5.70 -0.56 -3.61
CA LEU A 125 5.30 0.77 -3.18
C LEU A 125 5.36 1.78 -4.34
N VAL A 126 6.43 1.80 -5.12
CA VAL A 126 6.64 2.73 -6.23
C VAL A 126 5.73 2.48 -7.45
N ARG A 127 4.90 1.44 -7.42
CA ARG A 127 3.84 1.22 -8.44
C ARG A 127 2.70 2.22 -8.28
N HIS A 128 2.55 2.86 -7.13
CA HIS A 128 1.62 3.95 -6.92
C HIS A 128 2.25 5.24 -7.47
N ARG A 129 1.62 5.87 -8.46
CA ARG A 129 2.22 7.00 -9.20
C ARG A 129 1.41 8.29 -9.14
N ALA A 130 0.08 8.19 -9.09
CA ALA A 130 -0.79 9.35 -9.08
C ALA A 130 -0.83 9.96 -7.67
N GLY A 131 -0.45 11.24 -7.55
CA GLY A 131 -0.47 11.97 -6.28
C GLY A 131 0.59 11.52 -5.26
N VAL A 132 1.68 10.89 -5.73
CA VAL A 132 2.77 10.38 -4.87
C VAL A 132 4.13 10.71 -5.46
N ALA A 133 5.08 11.08 -4.61
CA ALA A 133 6.49 11.24 -4.93
C ALA A 133 7.34 10.36 -4.01
N PHE A 134 8.47 9.87 -4.53
CA PHE A 134 9.40 9.01 -3.80
C PHE A 134 10.84 9.43 -4.04
N ASP A 135 11.62 9.54 -2.96
CA ASP A 135 13.07 9.64 -2.98
C ASP A 135 13.64 8.47 -2.17
N GLN A 136 14.35 7.58 -2.84
CA GLN A 136 14.88 6.35 -2.24
C GLN A 136 16.40 6.38 -2.15
N GLN A 137 16.94 5.87 -1.03
CA GLN A 137 18.37 5.70 -0.82
C GLN A 137 19.01 4.97 -2.00
N SER A 138 19.99 5.64 -2.62
CA SER A 138 20.64 5.15 -3.82
C SER A 138 21.69 4.10 -3.47
N GLN A 139 21.63 2.96 -4.12
CA GLN A 139 22.70 1.95 -4.12
C GLN A 139 23.83 2.29 -5.11
N ARG A 140 23.69 3.37 -5.90
CA ARG A 140 24.70 3.85 -6.80
C ARG A 140 25.71 4.76 -6.09
N TYR A 141 25.17 5.68 -5.23
CA TYR A 141 25.99 6.70 -4.56
C TYR A 141 26.39 6.33 -3.13
N VAL A 142 25.71 5.38 -2.52
CA VAL A 142 26.00 4.94 -1.16
C VAL A 142 26.72 3.61 -1.20
N THR A 143 27.93 3.57 -0.67
CA THR A 143 28.66 2.31 -0.43
C THR A 143 28.17 1.69 0.86
N PHE A 144 27.63 0.49 0.79
CA PHE A 144 27.09 -0.22 1.94
C PHE A 144 28.18 -1.03 2.64
N LYS A 145 28.53 -0.64 3.86
CA LYS A 145 29.37 -1.44 4.75
C LYS A 145 28.46 -2.24 5.66
N GLY A 146 28.28 -3.54 5.36
CA GLY A 146 27.39 -4.40 6.14
C GLY A 146 25.90 -4.06 5.98
N ALA A 147 25.39 -4.08 4.75
CA ALA A 147 23.98 -3.84 4.49
C ALA A 147 23.11 -4.85 5.24
N SER A 148 22.15 -4.34 6.05
CA SER A 148 21.18 -5.20 6.72
C SER A 148 20.13 -5.70 5.73
N THR A 149 19.60 -6.90 5.99
CA THR A 149 18.59 -7.54 5.17
C THR A 149 17.31 -7.80 5.97
N MET A 150 16.20 -7.94 5.27
CA MET A 150 14.93 -8.35 5.85
C MET A 150 14.85 -9.87 5.83
N LEU A 151 14.60 -10.49 6.98
CA LEU A 151 14.30 -11.91 7.08
C LEU A 151 12.78 -12.10 7.16
N PRO A 152 12.14 -12.73 6.16
CA PRO A 152 10.74 -13.10 6.24
C PRO A 152 10.48 -14.12 7.35
N ALA A 153 9.37 -13.95 8.09
CA ALA A 153 9.01 -14.87 9.17
C ALA A 153 8.87 -16.33 8.69
N SER A 154 8.33 -16.54 7.49
CA SER A 154 8.21 -17.88 6.90
C SER A 154 9.56 -18.57 6.64
N ILE A 155 10.63 -17.81 6.47
CA ILE A 155 12.01 -18.35 6.35
C ILE A 155 12.60 -18.54 7.73
N GLU A 156 12.34 -17.62 8.66
CA GLU A 156 12.81 -17.73 10.05
C GLU A 156 12.20 -18.95 10.75
N ASP A 157 10.95 -19.28 10.46
CA ASP A 157 10.21 -20.43 10.99
C ASP A 157 10.38 -21.72 10.15
N ALA A 158 11.19 -21.67 9.06
CA ALA A 158 11.47 -22.83 8.22
C ALA A 158 12.41 -23.82 8.91
N ASP A 159 12.60 -24.97 8.27
CA ASP A 159 13.60 -25.95 8.66
C ASP A 159 14.97 -25.29 8.87
N PRO A 160 15.70 -25.62 9.97
CA PRO A 160 16.98 -25.02 10.28
C PRO A 160 18.00 -25.08 9.13
N GLU A 161 18.05 -26.16 8.35
CA GLU A 161 18.97 -26.28 7.19
C GLU A 161 18.64 -25.24 6.12
N LEU A 162 17.34 -25.04 5.80
CA LEU A 162 16.92 -24.04 4.81
C LEU A 162 17.15 -22.60 5.31
N ARG A 163 16.89 -22.36 6.58
CA ARG A 163 17.13 -21.06 7.20
C ARG A 163 18.61 -20.71 7.18
N ASP A 164 19.46 -21.66 7.56
CA ASP A 164 20.90 -21.46 7.63
C ASP A 164 21.51 -21.30 6.22
N ALA A 165 21.06 -22.10 5.22
CA ALA A 165 21.42 -21.93 3.82
C ALA A 165 21.01 -20.56 3.26
N TYR A 166 19.82 -20.05 3.62
CA TYR A 166 19.39 -18.70 3.26
C TYR A 166 20.33 -17.64 3.87
N ALA A 167 20.65 -17.76 5.16
CA ALA A 167 21.54 -16.81 5.83
C ALA A 167 22.95 -16.81 5.23
N GLU A 168 23.51 -17.97 4.90
CA GLU A 168 24.80 -18.13 4.25
C GLU A 168 24.79 -17.47 2.85
N GLN A 169 23.78 -17.71 2.04
CA GLN A 169 23.66 -17.11 0.71
C GLN A 169 23.56 -15.57 0.78
N ILE A 170 22.83 -15.04 1.75
CA ILE A 170 22.75 -13.59 1.98
C ILE A 170 24.12 -13.03 2.38
N ALA A 171 24.80 -13.67 3.34
CA ALA A 171 26.13 -13.26 3.79
C ALA A 171 27.14 -13.28 2.64
N GLY A 172 27.17 -14.37 1.88
CA GLY A 172 28.05 -14.51 0.71
C GLY A 172 27.82 -13.43 -0.36
N SER A 173 26.56 -13.04 -0.58
CA SER A 173 26.24 -11.94 -1.49
C SER A 173 26.78 -10.59 -1.00
N MET A 174 26.71 -10.33 0.31
CA MET A 174 27.25 -9.10 0.90
C MET A 174 28.78 -9.07 0.88
N ASP A 175 29.41 -10.20 1.16
CA ASP A 175 30.86 -10.33 1.13
C ASP A 175 31.41 -10.14 -0.29
N LEU A 176 30.74 -10.73 -1.30
CA LEU A 176 31.11 -10.55 -2.70
C LEU A 176 30.97 -9.08 -3.13
N TYR A 177 29.93 -8.38 -2.70
CA TYR A 177 29.82 -6.94 -2.93
C TYR A 177 31.04 -6.19 -2.39
N GLY A 178 31.44 -6.49 -1.15
CA GLY A 178 32.62 -5.89 -0.54
C GLY A 178 33.93 -6.18 -1.33
N GLN A 179 34.08 -7.40 -1.82
CA GLN A 179 35.23 -7.80 -2.65
C GLN A 179 35.24 -7.06 -3.99
N LEU A 180 34.09 -6.96 -4.66
CA LEU A 180 33.97 -6.24 -5.94
C LEU A 180 34.34 -4.77 -5.78
N VAL A 181 33.81 -4.09 -4.77
CA VAL A 181 34.14 -2.69 -4.47
C VAL A 181 35.63 -2.55 -4.09
N GLY A 182 36.14 -3.46 -3.26
CA GLY A 182 37.58 -3.50 -2.89
C GLY A 182 38.51 -3.71 -4.07
N ALA A 183 38.08 -4.42 -5.10
CA ALA A 183 38.80 -4.62 -6.36
C ALA A 183 38.65 -3.42 -7.33
N GLY A 184 38.01 -2.33 -6.93
CA GLY A 184 37.82 -1.12 -7.74
C GLY A 184 36.61 -1.16 -8.69
N ILE A 185 35.73 -2.17 -8.60
CA ILE A 185 34.49 -2.20 -9.38
C ILE A 185 33.54 -1.07 -8.85
N PRO A 186 33.00 -0.23 -9.74
CA PRO A 186 32.10 0.83 -9.35
C PRO A 186 30.90 0.28 -8.55
N GLY A 187 30.47 0.99 -7.49
CA GLY A 187 29.35 0.56 -6.66
C GLY A 187 28.04 0.39 -7.44
N GLU A 188 27.88 1.12 -8.55
CA GLU A 188 26.72 0.99 -9.44
C GLU A 188 26.66 -0.37 -10.17
N ASP A 189 27.78 -1.04 -10.34
CA ASP A 189 27.88 -2.37 -10.94
C ASP A 189 27.93 -3.44 -9.85
N ALA A 190 28.73 -3.25 -8.80
CA ALA A 190 28.85 -4.19 -7.71
C ALA A 190 27.50 -4.50 -7.03
N ARG A 191 26.59 -3.50 -6.95
CA ARG A 191 25.25 -3.64 -6.35
C ARG A 191 24.33 -4.66 -7.04
N PHE A 192 24.65 -5.14 -8.25
CA PHE A 192 23.86 -6.15 -8.95
C PHE A 192 23.80 -7.48 -8.19
N ILE A 193 24.74 -7.73 -7.27
CA ILE A 193 24.73 -8.91 -6.40
C ILE A 193 23.76 -8.77 -5.22
N PHE A 194 23.25 -7.58 -4.91
CA PHE A 194 22.39 -7.39 -3.75
C PHE A 194 21.08 -8.15 -3.87
N PRO A 195 20.71 -8.94 -2.86
CA PRO A 195 19.42 -9.61 -2.81
C PRO A 195 18.28 -8.60 -2.62
N ASN A 196 17.08 -8.96 -3.08
CA ASN A 196 15.86 -8.18 -2.86
C ASN A 196 15.53 -7.96 -1.37
N ALA A 197 16.06 -8.79 -0.50
CA ALA A 197 15.97 -8.66 0.96
C ALA A 197 16.75 -7.45 1.52
N THR A 198 17.66 -6.85 0.73
CA THR A 198 18.46 -5.68 1.17
C THR A 198 17.55 -4.55 1.62
N ARG A 199 17.79 -4.03 2.83
CA ARG A 199 17.03 -2.91 3.39
C ARG A 199 17.38 -1.60 2.71
N THR A 200 16.41 -0.71 2.69
CA THR A 200 16.52 0.63 2.10
C THR A 200 15.68 1.61 2.90
N ASN A 201 15.95 2.89 2.69
CA ASN A 201 15.19 3.99 3.26
C ASN A 201 14.64 4.86 2.14
N LEU A 202 13.51 5.51 2.38
CA LEU A 202 12.90 6.42 1.41
C LEU A 202 12.08 7.52 2.10
N VAL A 203 11.94 8.63 1.39
CA VAL A 203 10.93 9.64 1.68
C VAL A 203 9.78 9.44 0.70
N MET A 204 8.56 9.49 1.21
CA MET A 204 7.33 9.42 0.43
C MET A 204 6.46 10.63 0.73
N THR A 205 6.12 11.41 -0.29
CA THR A 205 5.09 12.45 -0.18
C THR A 205 3.86 12.03 -0.99
N THR A 206 2.69 12.14 -0.39
CA THR A 206 1.43 11.72 -1.03
C THR A 206 0.28 12.64 -0.63
N ASN A 207 -0.64 12.94 -1.56
CA ASN A 207 -1.88 13.59 -1.19
C ASN A 207 -2.84 12.62 -0.50
N LEU A 208 -3.84 13.14 0.21
CA LEU A 208 -4.76 12.32 1.01
C LEU A 208 -5.57 11.35 0.14
N ARG A 209 -5.99 11.75 -1.06
CA ARG A 209 -6.74 10.86 -1.97
C ARG A 209 -5.92 9.64 -2.37
N ALA A 210 -4.66 9.86 -2.79
CA ALA A 210 -3.74 8.78 -3.13
C ALA A 210 -3.45 7.90 -1.91
N LEU A 211 -3.28 8.50 -0.72
CA LEU A 211 -3.06 7.76 0.53
C LEU A 211 -4.25 6.85 0.88
N LEU A 212 -5.48 7.32 0.73
CA LEU A 212 -6.68 6.50 0.93
C LEU A 212 -6.74 5.34 -0.08
N HIS A 213 -6.46 5.62 -1.36
CA HIS A 213 -6.42 4.59 -2.40
C HIS A 213 -5.35 3.53 -2.10
N MET A 214 -4.14 3.94 -1.76
CA MET A 214 -3.06 3.02 -1.37
C MET A 214 -3.45 2.19 -0.15
N SER A 215 -4.02 2.82 0.87
CA SER A 215 -4.47 2.15 2.08
C SER A 215 -5.54 1.10 1.78
N GLY A 216 -6.47 1.42 0.88
CA GLY A 216 -7.50 0.49 0.41
C GLY A 216 -6.93 -0.82 -0.12
N LEU A 217 -5.79 -0.76 -0.81
CA LEU A 217 -5.11 -1.92 -1.39
C LEU A 217 -4.14 -2.59 -0.41
N ARG A 218 -3.40 -1.79 0.37
CA ARG A 218 -2.25 -2.30 1.14
C ARG A 218 -2.59 -2.72 2.57
N LEU A 219 -3.72 -2.29 3.11
CA LEU A 219 -4.24 -2.78 4.39
C LEU A 219 -5.07 -4.06 4.25
N CYS A 220 -5.38 -4.48 3.03
CA CYS A 220 -6.06 -5.75 2.77
C CYS A 220 -5.22 -6.95 3.23
N THR A 221 -5.86 -7.99 3.74
CA THR A 221 -5.18 -9.25 4.13
C THR A 221 -4.48 -9.93 2.97
N MET A 222 -4.93 -9.70 1.72
CA MET A 222 -4.29 -10.19 0.50
C MET A 222 -3.01 -9.44 0.12
N ALA A 223 -2.74 -8.28 0.73
CA ALA A 223 -1.48 -7.58 0.50
C ALA A 223 -0.30 -8.35 1.13
N GLN A 224 0.86 -8.29 0.48
CA GLN A 224 2.07 -8.90 1.04
C GLN A 224 2.33 -8.33 2.45
N TRP A 225 2.78 -9.18 3.37
CA TRP A 225 2.85 -8.87 4.80
C TRP A 225 3.67 -7.62 5.13
N GLU A 226 4.79 -7.39 4.43
CA GLU A 226 5.70 -6.29 4.73
C GLU A 226 5.09 -4.93 4.35
N ILE A 227 4.53 -4.80 3.14
CA ILE A 227 3.86 -3.56 2.73
C ILE A 227 2.57 -3.33 3.53
N ARG A 228 1.86 -4.39 3.93
CA ARG A 228 0.71 -4.27 4.83
C ARG A 228 1.13 -3.71 6.18
N ARG A 229 2.25 -4.19 6.74
CA ARG A 229 2.82 -3.66 7.99
C ARG A 229 3.21 -2.19 7.85
N LEU A 230 3.84 -1.80 6.76
CA LEU A 230 4.16 -0.40 6.49
C LEU A 230 2.90 0.48 6.54
N PHE A 231 1.82 0.07 5.87
CA PHE A 231 0.59 0.85 5.87
C PHE A 231 -0.15 0.86 7.22
N GLN A 232 0.04 -0.14 8.07
CA GLN A 232 -0.40 -0.09 9.47
C GLN A 232 0.35 0.98 10.27
N LEU A 233 1.67 1.12 10.07
CA LEU A 233 2.47 2.17 10.69
C LEU A 233 2.06 3.55 10.17
N ILE A 234 1.93 3.73 8.87
CA ILE A 234 1.45 4.98 8.25
C ILE A 234 0.07 5.37 8.81
N ARG A 235 -0.85 4.43 8.90
CA ARG A 235 -2.16 4.65 9.51
C ARG A 235 -2.05 5.13 10.95
N HIS A 236 -1.17 4.50 11.72
CA HIS A 236 -0.92 4.90 13.12
C HIS A 236 -0.46 6.36 13.19
N GLU A 237 0.52 6.77 12.39
CA GLU A 237 1.02 8.14 12.32
C GLU A 237 -0.09 9.15 11.99
N ILE A 238 -0.95 8.84 11.01
CA ILE A 238 -2.08 9.72 10.67
C ILE A 238 -3.09 9.81 11.80
N PHE A 239 -3.35 8.72 12.52
CA PHE A 239 -4.24 8.75 13.69
C PHE A 239 -3.73 9.68 14.79
N GLN A 240 -2.40 9.83 14.97
CA GLN A 240 -1.83 10.73 15.99
C GLN A 240 -2.12 12.20 15.67
N VAL A 241 -2.16 12.57 14.40
CA VAL A 241 -2.40 13.97 13.98
C VAL A 241 -3.86 14.26 13.66
N SER A 242 -4.62 13.24 13.24
CA SER A 242 -6.06 13.36 12.95
C SER A 242 -6.78 12.01 13.04
N PRO A 243 -7.44 11.70 14.15
CA PRO A 243 -8.26 10.50 14.28
C PRO A 243 -9.33 10.38 13.17
N VAL A 244 -9.91 11.51 12.76
CA VAL A 244 -10.93 11.54 11.70
C VAL A 244 -10.31 11.08 10.36
N LEU A 245 -9.22 11.67 9.92
CA LEU A 245 -8.57 11.28 8.66
C LEU A 245 -8.02 9.85 8.74
N GLY A 246 -7.42 9.48 9.87
CA GLY A 246 -6.88 8.14 10.13
C GLY A 246 -7.95 7.04 10.04
N SER A 247 -9.21 7.34 10.39
CA SER A 247 -10.30 6.36 10.33
C SER A 247 -10.63 5.91 8.91
N PHE A 248 -10.36 6.75 7.90
CA PHE A 248 -10.57 6.44 6.49
C PHE A 248 -9.44 5.62 5.86
N LEU A 249 -8.27 5.52 6.51
CA LEU A 249 -7.19 4.64 6.06
C LEU A 249 -7.55 3.18 6.43
N ALA A 250 -8.27 2.52 5.56
CA ALA A 250 -8.80 1.17 5.79
C ALA A 250 -8.76 0.35 4.48
N PRO A 251 -8.87 -0.98 4.53
CA PRO A 251 -9.08 -1.77 3.33
C PRO A 251 -10.30 -1.29 2.55
N LYS A 252 -10.27 -1.34 1.21
CA LYS A 252 -11.36 -0.86 0.35
C LYS A 252 -12.72 -1.46 0.69
N CYS A 253 -12.76 -2.71 1.15
CA CYS A 253 -13.98 -3.40 1.55
C CYS A 253 -14.70 -2.74 2.74
N VAL A 254 -14.03 -1.91 3.52
CA VAL A 254 -14.66 -1.16 4.61
C VAL A 254 -15.60 -0.09 4.05
N ALA A 255 -15.13 0.68 3.07
CA ALA A 255 -15.96 1.69 2.40
C ALA A 255 -17.06 1.07 1.52
N LEU A 256 -16.75 -0.04 0.82
CA LEU A 256 -17.69 -0.74 -0.03
C LEU A 256 -18.78 -1.51 0.75
N GLY A 257 -18.50 -1.94 1.98
CA GLY A 257 -19.36 -2.84 2.75
C GLY A 257 -19.25 -4.32 2.34
N TYR A 258 -18.49 -4.63 1.29
CA TYR A 258 -18.25 -6.00 0.80
C TYR A 258 -16.82 -6.14 0.23
N CYS A 259 -16.36 -7.39 0.10
CA CYS A 259 -15.10 -7.71 -0.56
C CYS A 259 -15.34 -7.94 -2.06
N ASP A 260 -14.57 -7.25 -2.91
CA ASP A 260 -14.62 -7.37 -4.38
C ASP A 260 -13.41 -8.12 -4.97
N GLU A 261 -12.58 -8.71 -4.14
CA GLU A 261 -11.46 -9.54 -4.61
C GLU A 261 -11.98 -10.70 -5.45
N MET A 262 -11.26 -11.02 -6.54
CA MET A 262 -11.56 -12.14 -7.40
C MET A 262 -11.19 -13.47 -6.69
N GLY A 263 -11.36 -14.62 -7.31
CA GLY A 263 -11.23 -15.96 -6.75
C GLY A 263 -9.98 -16.32 -5.91
N ASN A 264 -9.06 -15.38 -5.69
CA ASN A 264 -7.89 -15.53 -4.82
C ASN A 264 -8.13 -15.03 -3.39
N ARG A 265 -9.35 -14.61 -3.08
CA ARG A 265 -9.69 -14.17 -1.73
C ARG A 265 -9.46 -15.33 -0.75
N ASP A 266 -8.87 -14.99 0.39
CA ASP A 266 -8.85 -15.86 1.55
C ASP A 266 -10.29 -16.08 2.07
N GLU A 267 -10.76 -17.30 2.02
CA GLU A 267 -12.11 -17.69 2.43
C GLU A 267 -12.37 -17.39 3.92
N HIS A 268 -11.31 -17.31 4.73
CA HIS A 268 -11.38 -17.04 6.15
C HIS A 268 -11.21 -15.56 6.50
N CYS A 269 -11.14 -14.66 5.51
CA CYS A 269 -11.07 -13.23 5.79
C CYS A 269 -12.36 -12.75 6.47
N PRO A 270 -12.32 -12.36 7.76
CA PRO A 270 -13.52 -12.07 8.53
C PRO A 270 -14.06 -10.66 8.30
N ILE A 271 -13.37 -9.84 7.47
CA ILE A 271 -13.63 -8.40 7.46
C ILE A 271 -14.98 -8.08 6.82
N ARG A 272 -15.27 -8.64 5.64
CA ARG A 272 -16.50 -8.36 4.90
C ARG A 272 -16.97 -9.55 4.07
N PRO A 273 -18.28 -9.69 3.82
CA PRO A 273 -18.81 -10.69 2.90
C PRO A 273 -18.30 -10.43 1.48
N HIS A 274 -18.15 -11.50 0.69
CA HIS A 274 -17.79 -11.36 -0.72
C HIS A 274 -18.95 -10.76 -1.52
N LYS A 275 -18.60 -10.00 -2.58
CA LYS A 275 -19.57 -9.35 -3.48
C LYS A 275 -20.63 -10.30 -4.03
N ASP A 276 -20.23 -11.52 -4.40
CA ASP A 276 -21.16 -12.50 -4.97
C ASP A 276 -22.25 -12.91 -3.97
N ASN A 277 -21.90 -13.05 -2.67
CA ASN A 277 -22.87 -13.31 -1.62
C ASN A 277 -23.84 -12.14 -1.41
N VAL A 278 -23.32 -10.91 -1.50
CA VAL A 278 -24.13 -9.69 -1.37
C VAL A 278 -25.07 -9.55 -2.56
N LEU A 279 -24.58 -9.79 -3.79
CA LEU A 279 -25.38 -9.74 -5.02
C LEU A 279 -26.46 -10.83 -5.03
N ALA A 280 -26.14 -12.06 -4.61
CA ALA A 280 -27.11 -13.15 -4.48
C ALA A 280 -28.20 -12.79 -3.47
N ALA A 281 -27.83 -12.31 -2.29
CA ALA A 281 -28.80 -11.89 -1.27
C ALA A 281 -29.69 -10.73 -1.74
N TRP A 282 -29.12 -9.78 -2.51
CA TRP A 282 -29.88 -8.68 -3.10
C TRP A 282 -30.84 -9.19 -4.19
N ALA A 283 -30.41 -10.10 -5.04
CA ALA A 283 -31.25 -10.71 -6.08
C ALA A 283 -32.46 -11.42 -5.47
N GLU A 284 -32.28 -12.20 -4.41
CA GLU A 284 -33.38 -12.85 -3.68
C GLU A 284 -34.36 -11.85 -3.05
N LYS A 285 -33.83 -10.79 -2.41
CA LYS A 285 -34.66 -9.69 -1.86
C LYS A 285 -35.44 -8.98 -2.95
N SER A 286 -34.82 -8.71 -4.11
CA SER A 286 -35.46 -8.06 -5.24
C SER A 286 -36.60 -8.92 -5.81
N LYS A 287 -36.39 -10.23 -5.95
CA LYS A 287 -37.41 -11.20 -6.38
C LYS A 287 -38.59 -11.25 -5.40
N ALA A 288 -38.31 -11.30 -4.10
CA ALA A 288 -39.35 -11.30 -3.06
C ALA A 288 -40.14 -9.99 -3.02
N ALA A 289 -39.47 -8.83 -3.20
CA ALA A 289 -40.13 -7.53 -3.26
C ALA A 289 -41.08 -7.41 -4.47
N LYS A 290 -40.60 -7.82 -5.66
CA LYS A 290 -41.43 -7.87 -6.88
C LYS A 290 -42.67 -8.76 -6.71
N ALA A 291 -42.49 -9.94 -6.12
CA ALA A 291 -43.61 -10.85 -5.83
C ALA A 291 -44.64 -10.24 -4.84
N ALA A 292 -44.18 -9.36 -3.97
CA ALA A 292 -45.03 -8.61 -3.03
C ALA A 292 -45.55 -7.25 -3.58
N GLY A 293 -45.37 -6.98 -4.90
CA GLY A 293 -45.78 -5.72 -5.53
C GLY A 293 -45.05 -4.47 -5.04
N ARG A 294 -43.81 -4.65 -4.54
CA ARG A 294 -42.97 -3.54 -4.04
C ARG A 294 -41.70 -3.42 -4.92
N GLU A 295 -41.25 -2.18 -5.14
CA GLU A 295 -39.92 -1.92 -5.72
C GLU A 295 -38.93 -1.68 -4.58
N LEU A 296 -37.72 -2.29 -4.73
CA LEU A 296 -36.59 -1.92 -3.88
C LEU A 296 -36.00 -0.59 -4.35
N PRO A 297 -35.65 0.33 -3.44
CA PRO A 297 -34.99 1.56 -3.83
C PRO A 297 -33.65 1.23 -4.52
N VAL A 298 -33.46 1.77 -5.70
CA VAL A 298 -32.17 1.79 -6.39
C VAL A 298 -31.30 2.78 -5.63
N ARG A 299 -30.23 2.29 -4.99
CA ARG A 299 -29.20 3.15 -4.38
C ARG A 299 -28.06 3.35 -5.35
#